data_ce963fbacd2d6e96ee9f131e13095ad8
#
_entry.id   ce963fbacd2d6e96ee9f131e13095ad8
#
_cell.length_a   1.000
_cell.length_b   1.000
_cell.length_c   1.000
_cell.angle_alpha   90.00
_cell.angle_beta   90.00
_cell.angle_gamma   90.00
#
_symmetry.space_group_name_H-M   'P 1'
#
loop_
_entity.id
_entity.type
_entity.pdbx_description
1 polymer ?
#
loop_
_entity_poly.entity_id
_entity_poly.type
_entity_poly.pdbx_seq_one_letter_code
_entity_poly.pdbx_strand_id
1 'polypeptide(L)'
;QIKRRRLEQGMQSLGSTRGAGGHGQNPFAALISPETDEDHGTVYAMNFVYSGNFLAGAEVDMHQNTRFQMGIHPFDFAWTVLPGERFQAPEAVMVYSGQGLGRMSRIFHKLYRDCLIPARFARRERPVLLNSWEANYFDFHKEGLVSLAGEAARVGAELFVLDDGWFGKRNDTTSSVGDWAPNEEKLGGTLPELIRDIEDKGIAFGLWFEPEMVSPDSDLYRAHPEWVIQVQGRRLEMSRDEYVLDLSNPEVCDYIIESIGRILGSCHIVYVKWDMNRNFTNMGSGYLSADRQKEQAHRYMLGLYRVMETLTGRFPEVLFESCAGGGGRCDPGMLYYMPQVWISDDTDAMERLRMQYGSSLIYPSLVMGCHISEVPNH
;
A
#
# COMPACT_ATOMS: atom_id res chain seq x y z
N GLN A 1 -9.62 -2.32 13.58
CA GLN A 1 -10.49 -2.88 14.61
C GLN A 1 -11.45 -3.91 14.04
N ILE A 2 -11.68 -5.02 14.77
CA ILE A 2 -12.68 -6.03 14.41
C ILE A 2 -14.07 -5.46 14.75
N LYS A 3 -14.99 -5.55 13.77
CA LYS A 3 -16.40 -5.17 13.96
C LYS A 3 -17.25 -6.41 13.77
N ARG A 4 -18.02 -6.80 14.80
CA ARG A 4 -19.03 -7.86 14.72
C ARG A 4 -20.42 -7.24 14.67
N ARG A 5 -21.26 -7.73 13.76
CA ARG A 5 -22.66 -7.31 13.65
C ARG A 5 -23.53 -8.54 13.45
N ARG A 6 -24.71 -8.58 14.08
CA ARG A 6 -25.71 -9.59 13.79
C ARG A 6 -26.27 -9.31 12.40
N LEU A 7 -26.44 -10.37 11.60
CA LEU A 7 -27.13 -10.27 10.33
C LEU A 7 -28.64 -10.19 10.57
N GLU A 8 -29.26 -9.28 9.85
CA GLU A 8 -30.71 -9.08 9.81
C GLU A 8 -31.19 -9.22 8.37
N GLN A 9 -32.49 -9.36 8.16
CA GLN A 9 -33.06 -9.43 6.82
C GLN A 9 -32.66 -8.21 5.98
N GLY A 10 -32.23 -8.43 4.74
CA GLY A 10 -31.71 -7.43 3.82
C GLY A 10 -30.21 -7.47 3.67
N MET A 11 -29.64 -6.47 3.01
CA MET A 11 -28.20 -6.38 2.68
C MET A 11 -27.43 -5.63 3.77
N GLN A 12 -26.38 -6.25 4.25
CA GLN A 12 -25.34 -5.60 5.06
C GLN A 12 -24.03 -5.65 4.29
N SER A 13 -23.39 -4.50 4.12
CA SER A 13 -22.20 -4.42 3.29
C SER A 13 -21.07 -3.61 3.94
N LEU A 14 -19.86 -3.87 3.44
CA LEU A 14 -18.66 -3.08 3.67
C LEU A 14 -17.94 -2.93 2.33
N GLY A 15 -17.22 -1.84 2.16
CA GLY A 15 -16.53 -1.59 0.89
C GLY A 15 -15.83 -0.24 0.86
N SER A 16 -15.15 0.03 -0.25
CA SER A 16 -14.47 1.29 -0.50
C SER A 16 -14.64 1.71 -1.95
N THR A 17 -14.78 3.02 -2.15
CA THR A 17 -14.78 3.70 -3.46
C THR A 17 -13.65 4.73 -3.56
N ARG A 18 -12.62 4.59 -2.71
CA ARG A 18 -11.55 5.57 -2.54
C ARG A 18 -10.28 5.26 -3.36
N GLY A 19 -10.36 4.32 -4.28
CA GLY A 19 -9.21 3.86 -5.05
C GLY A 19 -8.42 2.74 -4.38
N ALA A 20 -8.57 2.55 -3.07
CA ALA A 20 -7.99 1.47 -2.28
C ALA A 20 -8.96 1.08 -1.16
N GLY A 21 -8.63 0.06 -0.37
CA GLY A 21 -9.42 -0.39 0.77
C GLY A 21 -9.68 0.73 1.79
N GLY A 22 -8.67 1.57 2.03
CA GLY A 22 -8.72 2.67 3.00
C GLY A 22 -8.61 2.19 4.45
N HIS A 23 -8.41 3.15 5.37
CA HIS A 23 -8.20 2.87 6.80
C HIS A 23 -9.44 2.31 7.51
N GLY A 24 -10.62 2.55 6.98
CA GLY A 24 -11.89 2.15 7.61
C GLY A 24 -12.33 0.73 7.29
N GLN A 25 -11.85 0.14 6.21
CA GLN A 25 -12.36 -1.11 5.65
C GLN A 25 -11.24 -1.90 4.98
N ASN A 26 -11.06 -3.15 5.40
CA ASN A 26 -10.18 -4.10 4.73
C ASN A 26 -11.03 -4.98 3.78
N PRO A 27 -10.50 -5.42 2.62
CA PRO A 27 -11.25 -6.28 1.69
C PRO A 27 -11.41 -7.71 2.22
N PHE A 28 -11.85 -7.81 3.46
CA PHE A 28 -12.10 -9.04 4.21
C PHE A 28 -13.45 -9.00 4.91
N ALA A 29 -14.18 -10.10 4.84
CA ALA A 29 -15.38 -10.31 5.62
C ALA A 29 -15.53 -11.79 6.01
N ALA A 30 -16.17 -12.05 7.15
CA ALA A 30 -16.48 -13.39 7.61
C ALA A 30 -17.90 -13.50 8.14
N LEU A 31 -18.60 -14.57 7.78
CA LEU A 31 -19.80 -15.03 8.43
C LEU A 31 -19.42 -16.01 9.53
N ILE A 32 -19.89 -15.76 10.74
CA ILE A 32 -19.56 -16.57 11.91
C ILE A 32 -20.83 -17.01 12.63
N SER A 33 -20.83 -18.20 13.23
CA SER A 33 -21.90 -18.60 14.14
C SER A 33 -21.86 -17.75 15.43
N PRO A 34 -23.00 -17.56 16.11
CA PRO A 34 -23.08 -16.64 17.26
C PRO A 34 -22.07 -16.92 18.38
N GLU A 35 -21.78 -18.20 18.61
CA GLU A 35 -20.88 -18.69 19.65
C GLU A 35 -19.41 -18.71 19.24
N THR A 36 -19.07 -18.22 18.04
CA THR A 36 -17.71 -18.30 17.52
C THR A 36 -16.73 -17.47 18.33
N ASP A 37 -15.65 -18.13 18.75
CA ASP A 37 -14.46 -17.53 19.37
C ASP A 37 -13.18 -17.95 18.62
N GLU A 38 -12.02 -17.92 19.29
CA GLU A 38 -10.74 -18.33 18.69
C GLU A 38 -10.68 -19.81 18.35
N ASP A 39 -11.29 -20.68 19.19
CA ASP A 39 -11.14 -22.14 19.12
C ASP A 39 -12.42 -22.86 18.70
N HIS A 40 -13.57 -22.19 18.81
CA HIS A 40 -14.88 -22.80 18.58
C HIS A 40 -15.72 -22.02 17.57
N GLY A 41 -16.71 -22.72 17.00
CA GLY A 41 -17.71 -22.15 16.09
C GLY A 41 -17.33 -22.26 14.63
N THR A 42 -18.32 -21.94 13.79
CA THR A 42 -18.23 -22.04 12.34
C THR A 42 -17.91 -20.69 11.71
N VAL A 43 -16.97 -20.68 10.79
CA VAL A 43 -16.50 -19.47 10.06
C VAL A 43 -16.49 -19.75 8.57
N TYR A 44 -17.14 -18.88 7.80
CA TYR A 44 -17.00 -18.74 6.35
C TYR A 44 -16.40 -17.37 6.07
N ALA A 45 -15.18 -17.33 5.61
CA ALA A 45 -14.45 -16.08 5.41
C ALA A 45 -14.09 -15.87 3.93
N MET A 46 -14.09 -14.62 3.48
CA MET A 46 -13.59 -14.21 2.18
C MET A 46 -12.59 -13.07 2.31
N ASN A 47 -11.50 -13.12 1.54
CA ASN A 47 -10.58 -12.03 1.35
C ASN A 47 -10.34 -11.79 -0.14
N PHE A 48 -10.37 -10.54 -0.57
CA PHE A 48 -10.33 -10.16 -1.97
C PHE A 48 -8.89 -9.86 -2.39
N VAL A 49 -8.38 -10.58 -3.38
CA VAL A 49 -7.02 -10.39 -3.93
C VAL A 49 -7.07 -9.24 -4.93
N TYR A 50 -7.26 -8.05 -4.40
CA TYR A 50 -7.41 -6.82 -5.19
C TYR A 50 -7.19 -5.59 -4.32
N SER A 51 -6.49 -4.59 -4.85
CA SER A 51 -6.10 -3.39 -4.10
C SER A 51 -6.98 -2.17 -4.36
N GLY A 52 -7.93 -2.28 -5.31
CA GLY A 52 -8.81 -1.19 -5.70
C GLY A 52 -10.15 -1.16 -4.97
N ASN A 53 -11.12 -0.46 -5.57
CA ASN A 53 -12.47 -0.32 -5.04
C ASN A 53 -13.17 -1.68 -4.94
N PHE A 54 -13.70 -2.01 -3.76
CA PHE A 54 -14.33 -3.31 -3.51
C PHE A 54 -15.65 -3.17 -2.75
N LEU A 55 -16.49 -4.16 -2.90
CA LEU A 55 -17.71 -4.35 -2.11
C LEU A 55 -17.78 -5.80 -1.63
N ALA A 56 -18.00 -5.98 -0.33
CA ALA A 56 -18.38 -7.26 0.26
C ALA A 56 -19.77 -7.11 0.90
N GLY A 57 -20.63 -8.11 0.75
CA GLY A 57 -21.98 -8.06 1.26
C GLY A 57 -22.53 -9.42 1.69
N ALA A 58 -23.32 -9.38 2.76
CA ALA A 58 -24.13 -10.50 3.22
C ALA A 58 -25.60 -10.08 3.15
N GLU A 59 -26.39 -10.80 2.35
CA GLU A 59 -27.82 -10.57 2.21
C GLU A 59 -28.60 -11.74 2.82
N VAL A 60 -29.52 -11.43 3.71
CA VAL A 60 -30.46 -12.41 4.27
C VAL A 60 -31.81 -12.23 3.62
N ASP A 61 -32.30 -13.25 2.93
CA ASP A 61 -33.59 -13.22 2.24
C ASP A 61 -34.77 -13.48 3.20
N MET A 62 -35.99 -13.46 2.66
CA MET A 62 -37.24 -13.70 3.40
C MET A 62 -37.34 -15.14 3.94
N HIS A 63 -36.57 -16.08 3.42
CA HIS A 63 -36.51 -17.45 3.84
C HIS A 63 -35.34 -17.76 4.79
N GLN A 64 -34.66 -16.71 5.27
CA GLN A 64 -33.47 -16.79 6.14
C GLN A 64 -32.23 -17.42 5.46
N ASN A 65 -32.21 -17.50 4.14
CA ASN A 65 -30.98 -17.88 3.45
C ASN A 65 -30.02 -16.68 3.39
N THR A 66 -28.75 -16.95 3.61
CA THR A 66 -27.69 -15.92 3.55
C THR A 66 -26.89 -16.07 2.27
N ARG A 67 -26.87 -15.02 1.45
CA ARG A 67 -25.96 -14.89 0.32
C ARG A 67 -24.77 -14.05 0.74
N PHE A 68 -23.55 -14.58 0.57
CA PHE A 68 -22.31 -13.90 0.82
C PHE A 68 -21.58 -13.63 -0.50
N GLN A 69 -21.19 -12.39 -0.77
CA GLN A 69 -20.59 -11.96 -2.03
C GLN A 69 -19.49 -10.95 -1.83
N MET A 70 -18.49 -10.94 -2.74
CA MET A 70 -17.38 -10.00 -2.75
C MET A 70 -16.91 -9.77 -4.20
N GLY A 71 -16.52 -8.54 -4.52
CA GLY A 71 -16.06 -8.19 -5.85
C GLY A 71 -15.67 -6.73 -5.98
N ILE A 72 -15.39 -6.30 -7.21
CA ILE A 72 -15.18 -4.88 -7.54
C ILE A 72 -16.44 -4.10 -7.16
N HIS A 73 -16.26 -2.91 -6.56
CA HIS A 73 -17.38 -2.07 -6.18
C HIS A 73 -18.15 -1.61 -7.42
N PRO A 74 -19.49 -1.81 -7.49
CA PRO A 74 -20.26 -1.47 -8.69
C PRO A 74 -20.48 0.04 -8.88
N PHE A 75 -20.21 0.84 -7.84
CA PHE A 75 -20.35 2.30 -7.95
C PHE A 75 -19.34 2.84 -8.94
N ASP A 76 -19.84 3.53 -9.95
CA ASP A 76 -19.08 4.15 -11.04
C ASP A 76 -18.11 3.19 -11.76
N PHE A 77 -18.49 1.91 -11.85
CA PHE A 77 -17.74 0.88 -12.54
C PHE A 77 -18.57 0.26 -13.67
N ALA A 78 -18.01 0.25 -14.85
CA ALA A 78 -18.47 -0.52 -15.99
C ALA A 78 -17.25 -0.91 -16.84
N TRP A 79 -17.28 -2.09 -17.41
CA TRP A 79 -16.24 -2.56 -18.30
C TRP A 79 -16.81 -3.01 -19.63
N THR A 80 -16.27 -2.47 -20.71
CA THR A 80 -16.68 -2.84 -22.06
C THR A 80 -15.85 -4.01 -22.57
N VAL A 81 -16.49 -5.13 -22.87
CA VAL A 81 -15.85 -6.31 -23.47
C VAL A 81 -16.24 -6.37 -24.96
N LEU A 82 -15.28 -6.17 -25.85
CA LEU A 82 -15.48 -6.28 -27.28
C LEU A 82 -15.41 -7.75 -27.75
N PRO A 83 -15.92 -8.08 -28.95
CA PRO A 83 -15.80 -9.42 -29.50
C PRO A 83 -14.35 -9.92 -29.51
N GLY A 84 -14.10 -11.08 -28.87
CA GLY A 84 -12.76 -11.66 -28.72
C GLY A 84 -11.97 -11.21 -27.51
N GLU A 85 -12.39 -10.16 -26.79
CA GLU A 85 -11.78 -9.73 -25.53
C GLU A 85 -12.27 -10.57 -24.34
N ARG A 86 -11.53 -10.48 -23.25
CA ARG A 86 -11.87 -11.13 -21.96
C ARG A 86 -11.71 -10.12 -20.84
N PHE A 87 -12.58 -10.22 -19.84
CA PHE A 87 -12.42 -9.53 -18.58
C PHE A 87 -11.98 -10.56 -17.52
N GLN A 88 -10.82 -10.30 -16.89
CA GLN A 88 -10.34 -11.10 -15.77
C GLN A 88 -10.80 -10.42 -14.49
N ALA A 89 -11.79 -11.02 -13.81
CA ALA A 89 -12.21 -10.58 -12.49
C ALA A 89 -11.09 -10.87 -11.47
N PRO A 90 -10.87 -9.97 -10.49
CA PRO A 90 -10.01 -10.28 -9.36
C PRO A 90 -10.49 -11.48 -8.56
N GLU A 91 -9.56 -12.20 -7.94
CA GLU A 91 -9.86 -13.40 -7.16
C GLU A 91 -10.40 -13.06 -5.77
N ALA A 92 -11.33 -13.89 -5.27
CA ALA A 92 -11.73 -13.91 -3.88
C ALA A 92 -11.35 -15.26 -3.26
N VAL A 93 -10.50 -15.22 -2.25
CA VAL A 93 -10.12 -16.42 -1.50
C VAL A 93 -11.19 -16.73 -0.47
N MET A 94 -11.72 -17.95 -0.48
CA MET A 94 -12.71 -18.43 0.48
C MET A 94 -12.07 -19.42 1.44
N VAL A 95 -12.34 -19.27 2.74
CA VAL A 95 -11.86 -20.16 3.80
C VAL A 95 -13.03 -20.61 4.66
N TYR A 96 -13.10 -21.90 4.94
CA TYR A 96 -14.00 -22.50 5.91
C TYR A 96 -13.23 -22.98 7.15
N SER A 97 -13.79 -22.75 8.32
CA SER A 97 -13.31 -23.29 9.58
C SER A 97 -14.49 -23.75 10.44
N GLY A 98 -14.44 -24.98 10.94
CA GLY A 98 -15.32 -25.47 12.00
C GLY A 98 -14.69 -25.42 13.39
N GLN A 99 -13.53 -24.74 13.52
CA GLN A 99 -12.71 -24.63 14.73
C GLN A 99 -12.32 -23.18 14.99
N GLY A 100 -13.31 -22.29 14.96
CA GLY A 100 -13.18 -20.89 15.30
C GLY A 100 -12.29 -20.05 14.38
N LEU A 101 -12.03 -18.81 14.82
CA LEU A 101 -11.25 -17.81 14.10
C LEU A 101 -9.76 -18.16 14.01
N GLY A 102 -9.20 -18.78 15.05
CA GLY A 102 -7.79 -19.15 15.07
C GLY A 102 -7.43 -20.16 13.98
N ARG A 103 -8.32 -21.13 13.70
CA ARG A 103 -8.11 -22.07 12.58
C ARG A 103 -8.23 -21.35 11.23
N MET A 104 -9.23 -20.48 11.06
CA MET A 104 -9.38 -19.63 9.89
C MET A 104 -8.08 -18.83 9.62
N SER A 105 -7.56 -18.14 10.64
CA SER A 105 -6.32 -17.37 10.56
C SER A 105 -5.14 -18.22 10.08
N ARG A 106 -4.93 -19.38 10.68
CA ARG A 106 -3.83 -20.29 10.29
C ARG A 106 -3.94 -20.76 8.84
N ILE A 107 -5.16 -20.94 8.30
CA ILE A 107 -5.40 -21.31 6.90
C ILE A 107 -4.98 -20.15 5.99
N PHE A 108 -5.41 -18.89 6.26
CA PHE A 108 -5.00 -17.71 5.51
C PHE A 108 -3.49 -17.49 5.58
N HIS A 109 -2.90 -17.56 6.77
CA HIS A 109 -1.45 -17.38 6.96
C HIS A 109 -0.63 -18.40 6.17
N LYS A 110 -1.08 -19.67 6.16
CA LYS A 110 -0.42 -20.72 5.37
C LYS A 110 -0.55 -20.43 3.88
N LEU A 111 -1.75 -20.11 3.41
CA LEU A 111 -2.02 -19.79 2.02
C LEU A 111 -1.14 -18.63 1.53
N TYR A 112 -1.10 -17.53 2.28
CA TYR A 112 -0.35 -16.34 1.86
C TYR A 112 1.16 -16.58 1.86
N ARG A 113 1.70 -17.29 2.85
CA ARG A 113 3.12 -17.65 2.84
C ARG A 113 3.50 -18.61 1.73
N ASP A 114 2.65 -19.59 1.45
CA ASP A 114 3.02 -20.67 0.54
C ASP A 114 2.67 -20.36 -0.93
N CYS A 115 1.69 -19.48 -1.19
CA CYS A 115 1.13 -19.27 -2.52
C CYS A 115 1.11 -17.81 -3.01
N LEU A 116 1.16 -16.81 -2.13
CA LEU A 116 0.97 -15.41 -2.50
C LEU A 116 2.27 -14.60 -2.38
N ILE A 117 2.88 -14.63 -1.21
CA ILE A 117 4.10 -13.87 -0.93
C ILE A 117 5.25 -14.46 -1.75
N PRO A 118 6.07 -13.62 -2.43
CA PRO A 118 7.22 -14.13 -3.17
C PRO A 118 8.09 -15.05 -2.32
N ALA A 119 8.44 -16.22 -2.83
CA ALA A 119 9.06 -17.31 -2.07
C ALA A 119 10.31 -16.89 -1.28
N ARG A 120 11.11 -15.95 -1.85
CA ARG A 120 12.31 -15.39 -1.20
C ARG A 120 12.03 -14.63 0.08
N PHE A 121 10.82 -14.05 0.21
CA PHE A 121 10.41 -13.27 1.37
C PHE A 121 9.41 -14.01 2.27
N ALA A 122 8.85 -15.12 1.83
CA ALA A 122 7.77 -15.83 2.51
C ALA A 122 8.14 -16.38 3.90
N ARG A 123 9.45 -16.60 4.14
CA ARG A 123 9.99 -17.13 5.40
C ARG A 123 11.24 -16.39 5.88
N ARG A 124 11.64 -15.34 5.17
CA ARG A 124 12.78 -14.51 5.53
C ARG A 124 12.37 -13.59 6.69
N GLU A 125 13.17 -13.56 7.73
CA GLU A 125 13.03 -12.60 8.82
C GLU A 125 13.13 -11.16 8.27
N ARG A 126 12.37 -10.26 8.87
CA ARG A 126 12.43 -8.84 8.52
C ARG A 126 13.52 -8.17 9.31
N PRO A 127 14.32 -7.31 8.68
CA PRO A 127 15.36 -6.58 9.39
C PRO A 127 14.76 -5.67 10.46
N VAL A 128 15.44 -5.54 11.58
CA VAL A 128 15.17 -4.47 12.54
C VAL A 128 15.58 -3.16 11.87
N LEU A 129 14.61 -2.30 11.57
CA LEU A 129 14.85 -1.06 10.84
C LEU A 129 14.63 0.18 11.69
N LEU A 130 15.44 1.21 11.41
CA LEU A 130 15.18 2.57 11.83
C LEU A 130 14.75 3.38 10.61
N ASN A 131 13.60 4.04 10.70
CA ASN A 131 13.11 4.99 9.71
C ASN A 131 13.42 6.42 10.17
N SER A 132 13.93 7.27 9.29
CA SER A 132 14.39 8.63 9.65
C SER A 132 13.25 9.63 9.88
N TRP A 133 11.99 9.32 9.51
CA TRP A 133 10.91 10.30 9.46
C TRP A 133 10.67 10.99 10.80
N GLU A 134 10.38 10.25 11.85
CA GLU A 134 10.05 10.82 13.15
C GLU A 134 11.27 11.44 13.86
N ALA A 135 12.50 11.08 13.46
CA ALA A 135 13.70 11.67 14.01
C ALA A 135 14.01 13.05 13.42
N ASN A 136 13.72 13.27 12.15
CA ASN A 136 14.20 14.45 11.43
C ASN A 136 13.13 15.18 10.61
N TYR A 137 12.03 14.50 10.25
CA TYR A 137 11.07 14.99 9.24
C TYR A 137 11.82 15.46 7.98
N PHE A 138 11.58 16.70 7.54
CA PHE A 138 12.26 17.31 6.40
C PHE A 138 13.59 17.98 6.77
N ASP A 139 13.91 18.17 8.05
CA ASP A 139 15.10 18.87 8.52
C ASP A 139 16.24 17.89 8.80
N PHE A 140 16.94 17.50 7.75
CA PHE A 140 18.09 16.62 7.82
C PHE A 140 19.22 17.04 6.88
N HIS A 141 20.42 16.61 7.23
CA HIS A 141 21.65 16.78 6.46
C HIS A 141 22.52 15.52 6.63
N LYS A 142 23.50 15.36 5.75
CA LYS A 142 24.33 14.16 5.64
C LYS A 142 24.90 13.68 6.99
N GLU A 143 25.57 14.58 7.71
CA GLU A 143 26.25 14.24 8.97
C GLU A 143 25.27 13.73 10.03
N GLY A 144 24.07 14.33 10.09
CA GLY A 144 23.00 13.92 10.99
C GLY A 144 22.49 12.52 10.66
N LEU A 145 22.25 12.25 9.36
CA LEU A 145 21.78 10.92 8.90
C LEU A 145 22.83 9.83 9.17
N VAL A 146 24.10 10.09 8.86
CA VAL A 146 25.22 9.15 9.08
C VAL A 146 25.43 8.88 10.58
N SER A 147 25.29 9.91 11.42
CA SER A 147 25.36 9.77 12.88
C SER A 147 24.20 8.92 13.40
N LEU A 148 22.97 9.21 12.97
CA LEU A 148 21.77 8.48 13.36
C LEU A 148 21.85 7.00 12.94
N ALA A 149 22.32 6.73 11.72
CA ALA A 149 22.55 5.38 11.23
C ALA A 149 23.61 4.63 12.06
N GLY A 150 24.68 5.29 12.47
CA GLY A 150 25.70 4.74 13.35
C GLY A 150 25.15 4.38 14.75
N GLU A 151 24.34 5.23 15.34
CA GLU A 151 23.69 4.94 16.62
C GLU A 151 22.67 3.80 16.48
N ALA A 152 21.91 3.76 15.38
CA ALA A 152 21.00 2.65 15.08
C ALA A 152 21.74 1.31 14.99
N ALA A 153 22.83 1.27 14.24
CA ALA A 153 23.68 0.07 14.11
C ALA A 153 24.23 -0.38 15.47
N ARG A 154 24.67 0.57 16.32
CA ARG A 154 25.20 0.29 17.65
C ARG A 154 24.19 -0.38 18.58
N VAL A 155 22.90 -0.07 18.43
CA VAL A 155 21.82 -0.70 19.22
C VAL A 155 21.21 -1.92 18.55
N GLY A 156 21.75 -2.35 17.40
CA GLY A 156 21.38 -3.59 16.73
C GLY A 156 20.35 -3.44 15.61
N ALA A 157 20.07 -2.22 15.11
CA ALA A 157 19.32 -2.07 13.88
C ALA A 157 20.15 -2.56 12.68
N GLU A 158 19.48 -3.17 11.71
CA GLU A 158 20.07 -3.81 10.55
C GLU A 158 19.82 -3.03 9.25
N LEU A 159 18.83 -2.13 9.27
CA LEU A 159 18.40 -1.35 8.12
C LEU A 159 18.10 0.09 8.53
N PHE A 160 18.67 1.05 7.81
CA PHE A 160 18.33 2.47 7.89
C PHE A 160 17.49 2.86 6.68
N VAL A 161 16.30 3.42 6.89
CA VAL A 161 15.41 3.88 5.81
C VAL A 161 15.35 5.40 5.81
N LEU A 162 15.87 6.02 4.75
CA LEU A 162 15.69 7.45 4.50
C LEU A 162 14.28 7.68 3.95
N ASP A 163 13.46 8.37 4.75
CA ASP A 163 12.06 8.67 4.43
C ASP A 163 11.93 9.91 3.54
N ASP A 164 10.76 10.56 3.46
CA ASP A 164 10.45 11.71 2.61
C ASP A 164 11.45 12.87 2.77
N GLY A 165 11.70 13.62 1.69
CA GLY A 165 12.49 14.85 1.71
C GLY A 165 13.88 14.76 1.07
N TRP A 166 14.31 13.64 0.49
CA TRP A 166 15.64 13.43 -0.09
C TRP A 166 15.80 13.95 -1.53
N PHE A 167 14.71 14.36 -2.19
CA PHE A 167 14.66 14.69 -3.62
C PHE A 167 14.15 16.11 -3.87
N GLY A 168 14.47 16.67 -5.05
CA GLY A 168 13.99 17.96 -5.54
C GLY A 168 14.19 19.10 -4.55
N LYS A 169 13.14 19.90 -4.33
CA LYS A 169 13.08 20.98 -3.33
C LYS A 169 12.22 20.59 -2.13
N ARG A 170 12.11 19.30 -1.84
CA ARG A 170 11.23 18.72 -0.83
C ARG A 170 11.68 19.05 0.59
N ASN A 171 11.31 20.24 1.09
CA ASN A 171 11.55 20.70 2.46
C ASN A 171 10.26 20.78 3.29
N ASP A 172 9.12 20.49 2.67
CA ASP A 172 7.79 20.39 3.25
C ASP A 172 6.89 19.60 2.28
N THR A 173 5.58 19.53 2.56
CA THR A 173 4.62 18.76 1.74
C THR A 173 4.24 19.42 0.42
N THR A 174 4.64 20.68 0.16
CA THR A 174 4.04 21.51 -0.90
C THR A 174 4.66 21.31 -2.28
N SER A 175 5.82 20.63 -2.39
CA SER A 175 6.57 20.56 -3.64
C SER A 175 7.20 19.22 -3.93
N SER A 176 7.64 19.05 -5.18
CA SER A 176 8.59 18.05 -5.69
C SER A 176 8.15 16.59 -5.72
N VAL A 177 7.01 16.18 -5.16
CA VAL A 177 6.52 14.81 -5.38
C VAL A 177 6.31 14.60 -6.89
N GLY A 178 6.90 13.55 -7.42
CA GLY A 178 7.00 13.27 -8.85
C GLY A 178 8.40 13.50 -9.43
N ASP A 179 9.19 14.42 -8.85
CA ASP A 179 10.54 14.76 -9.32
C ASP A 179 11.60 13.92 -8.58
N TRP A 180 11.75 12.66 -8.97
CA TRP A 180 12.64 11.69 -8.29
C TRP A 180 14.12 11.95 -8.63
N ALA A 181 14.62 13.16 -8.36
CA ALA A 181 16.00 13.55 -8.51
C ALA A 181 16.61 13.87 -7.14
N PRO A 182 17.67 13.16 -6.69
CA PRO A 182 18.29 13.42 -5.39
C PRO A 182 18.70 14.88 -5.22
N ASN A 183 18.46 15.45 -4.05
CA ASN A 183 18.90 16.78 -3.69
C ASN A 183 20.32 16.70 -3.12
N GLU A 184 21.33 16.84 -3.99
CA GLU A 184 22.74 16.70 -3.64
C GLU A 184 23.21 17.72 -2.59
N GLU A 185 22.64 18.92 -2.57
CA GLU A 185 22.96 19.92 -1.55
C GLU A 185 22.53 19.44 -0.16
N LYS A 186 21.30 18.99 -0.03
CA LYS A 186 20.72 18.50 1.22
C LYS A 186 21.37 17.18 1.67
N LEU A 187 21.70 16.30 0.73
CA LEU A 187 22.39 15.05 0.98
C LEU A 187 23.91 15.20 1.19
N GLY A 188 24.45 16.41 1.02
CA GLY A 188 25.88 16.69 1.16
C GLY A 188 26.76 15.92 0.18
N GLY A 189 26.24 15.66 -1.03
CA GLY A 189 26.86 14.89 -2.09
C GLY A 189 25.84 14.04 -2.85
N THR A 190 26.32 13.09 -3.64
CA THR A 190 25.45 12.19 -4.41
C THR A 190 24.77 11.15 -3.49
N LEU A 191 23.62 10.65 -3.90
CA LEU A 191 22.91 9.58 -3.15
C LEU A 191 23.79 8.33 -2.95
N PRO A 192 24.54 7.83 -3.95
CA PRO A 192 25.48 6.72 -3.74
C PRO A 192 26.57 6.99 -2.70
N GLU A 193 27.04 8.24 -2.55
CA GLU A 193 28.01 8.61 -1.51
C GLU A 193 27.39 8.56 -0.11
N LEU A 194 26.18 9.10 0.06
CA LEU A 194 25.46 9.00 1.32
C LEU A 194 25.21 7.53 1.71
N ILE A 195 24.78 6.70 0.75
CA ILE A 195 24.54 5.27 0.99
C ILE A 195 25.80 4.58 1.49
N ARG A 196 26.95 4.81 0.84
CA ARG A 196 28.24 4.23 1.30
C ARG A 196 28.60 4.66 2.72
N ASP A 197 28.46 5.95 3.03
CA ASP A 197 28.78 6.47 4.36
C ASP A 197 27.87 5.88 5.46
N ILE A 198 26.62 5.54 5.13
CA ILE A 198 25.70 4.83 6.01
C ILE A 198 26.07 3.34 6.13
N GLU A 199 26.34 2.68 5.01
CA GLU A 199 26.74 1.27 4.97
C GLU A 199 28.09 1.01 5.69
N ASP A 200 28.99 1.99 5.67
CA ASP A 200 30.26 1.96 6.44
C ASP A 200 30.01 1.94 7.97
N LYS A 201 28.79 2.24 8.45
CA LYS A 201 28.38 2.04 9.85
C LYS A 201 27.95 0.62 10.15
N GLY A 202 27.90 -0.26 9.14
CA GLY A 202 27.49 -1.67 9.29
C GLY A 202 25.98 -1.88 9.24
N ILE A 203 25.24 -0.96 8.63
CA ILE A 203 23.77 -1.01 8.50
C ILE A 203 23.39 -0.89 7.02
N ALA A 204 22.40 -1.68 6.56
CA ALA A 204 21.90 -1.61 5.19
C ALA A 204 21.06 -0.35 4.94
N PHE A 205 20.79 -0.03 3.66
CA PHE A 205 20.08 1.19 3.29
C PHE A 205 18.77 0.91 2.54
N GLY A 206 17.70 1.64 2.91
CA GLY A 206 16.41 1.69 2.25
C GLY A 206 15.98 3.12 1.93
N LEU A 207 15.03 3.26 1.00
CA LEU A 207 14.58 4.56 0.51
C LEU A 207 13.05 4.61 0.38
N TRP A 208 12.48 5.77 0.69
CA TRP A 208 11.06 6.06 0.56
C TRP A 208 10.73 6.65 -0.82
N PHE A 209 9.56 6.30 -1.34
CA PHE A 209 8.95 6.88 -2.54
C PHE A 209 7.44 7.02 -2.38
N GLU A 210 6.84 8.03 -3.03
CA GLU A 210 5.40 8.20 -3.21
C GLU A 210 5.05 8.42 -4.69
N PRO A 211 5.25 7.43 -5.55
CA PRO A 211 5.30 7.64 -6.99
C PRO A 211 3.94 7.68 -7.69
N GLU A 212 2.87 7.43 -6.98
CA GLU A 212 1.50 7.52 -7.50
C GLU A 212 0.92 8.94 -7.36
N MET A 213 1.65 9.84 -6.68
CA MET A 213 1.26 11.22 -6.43
C MET A 213 2.16 12.20 -7.17
N VAL A 214 1.70 13.44 -7.30
CA VAL A 214 2.45 14.53 -7.89
C VAL A 214 2.09 15.86 -7.23
N SER A 215 3.10 16.66 -6.85
CA SER A 215 2.87 18.01 -6.34
C SER A 215 2.53 18.96 -7.48
N PRO A 216 1.61 19.92 -7.28
CA PRO A 216 1.41 21.03 -8.23
C PRO A 216 2.72 21.80 -8.52
N ASP A 217 3.56 21.98 -7.50
CA ASP A 217 4.91 22.54 -7.65
C ASP A 217 5.94 21.41 -7.83
N SER A 218 5.89 20.78 -9.01
CA SER A 218 6.89 19.83 -9.49
C SER A 218 7.17 20.07 -10.97
N ASP A 219 8.34 19.65 -11.45
CA ASP A 219 8.67 19.71 -12.86
C ASP A 219 7.83 18.74 -13.67
N LEU A 220 7.51 17.58 -13.09
CA LEU A 220 6.62 16.60 -13.69
C LEU A 220 5.24 17.20 -13.98
N TYR A 221 4.61 17.84 -13.00
CA TYR A 221 3.28 18.40 -13.20
C TYR A 221 3.30 19.58 -14.19
N ARG A 222 4.34 20.41 -14.18
CA ARG A 222 4.51 21.49 -15.17
C ARG A 222 4.66 20.97 -16.60
N ALA A 223 5.34 19.83 -16.76
CA ALA A 223 5.52 19.19 -18.07
C ALA A 223 4.27 18.44 -18.55
N HIS A 224 3.55 17.80 -17.63
CA HIS A 224 2.44 16.89 -17.91
C HIS A 224 1.23 17.10 -16.98
N PRO A 225 0.57 18.28 -17.02
CA PRO A 225 -0.58 18.54 -16.18
C PRO A 225 -1.79 17.63 -16.51
N GLU A 226 -1.81 17.04 -17.71
CA GLU A 226 -2.82 16.09 -18.17
C GLU A 226 -2.66 14.66 -17.58
N TRP A 227 -1.55 14.37 -16.91
CA TRP A 227 -1.27 13.05 -16.34
C TRP A 227 -1.95 12.79 -14.98
N VAL A 228 -2.67 13.75 -14.44
CA VAL A 228 -3.39 13.58 -13.19
C VAL A 228 -4.82 13.06 -13.42
N ILE A 229 -5.33 12.33 -12.43
CA ILE A 229 -6.75 11.97 -12.40
C ILE A 229 -7.58 13.25 -12.34
N GLN A 230 -8.44 13.47 -13.36
CA GLN A 230 -9.27 14.66 -13.45
C GLN A 230 -10.54 14.41 -14.24
N VAL A 231 -11.61 15.09 -13.83
CA VAL A 231 -12.85 15.17 -14.59
C VAL A 231 -12.82 16.45 -15.41
N GLN A 232 -12.91 16.33 -16.73
CA GLN A 232 -12.88 17.50 -17.62
C GLN A 232 -13.94 18.55 -17.23
N GLY A 233 -13.52 19.81 -17.12
CA GLY A 233 -14.39 20.94 -16.75
C GLY A 233 -14.68 21.04 -15.24
N ARG A 234 -14.13 20.21 -14.40
CA ARG A 234 -14.19 20.33 -12.94
C ARG A 234 -12.84 20.80 -12.38
N ARG A 235 -12.92 21.51 -11.23
CA ARG A 235 -11.73 21.86 -10.47
C ARG A 235 -11.02 20.57 -10.00
N LEU A 236 -9.69 20.58 -10.08
CA LEU A 236 -8.88 19.55 -9.45
C LEU A 236 -8.99 19.63 -7.92
N GLU A 237 -9.25 18.51 -7.30
CA GLU A 237 -9.24 18.38 -5.84
C GLU A 237 -7.85 17.97 -5.37
N MET A 238 -7.33 18.72 -4.42
CA MET A 238 -6.03 18.51 -3.82
C MET A 238 -6.19 18.02 -2.38
N SER A 239 -5.34 17.13 -1.97
CA SER A 239 -5.19 16.68 -0.59
C SER A 239 -3.72 16.45 -0.30
N ARG A 240 -3.23 16.85 0.86
CA ARG A 240 -1.79 16.83 1.23
C ARG A 240 -0.89 17.57 0.23
N ASP A 241 -1.41 18.62 -0.40
CA ASP A 241 -0.73 19.39 -1.45
C ASP A 241 -0.34 18.56 -2.69
N GLU A 242 -1.11 17.50 -2.98
CA GLU A 242 -0.83 16.52 -4.03
C GLU A 242 -2.04 16.24 -4.90
N TYR A 243 -1.77 15.86 -6.16
CA TYR A 243 -2.70 15.21 -7.09
C TYR A 243 -2.33 13.74 -7.24
N VAL A 244 -3.29 12.93 -7.71
CA VAL A 244 -3.05 11.53 -8.07
C VAL A 244 -2.71 11.44 -9.55
N LEU A 245 -1.62 10.78 -9.90
CA LEU A 245 -1.26 10.44 -11.27
C LEU A 245 -2.26 9.42 -11.85
N ASP A 246 -2.56 9.51 -13.13
CA ASP A 246 -3.47 8.58 -13.80
C ASP A 246 -2.74 7.34 -14.34
N LEU A 247 -2.61 6.33 -13.53
CA LEU A 247 -1.97 5.06 -13.91
C LEU A 247 -2.79 4.24 -14.93
N SER A 248 -3.99 4.71 -15.34
CA SER A 248 -4.66 4.15 -16.51
C SER A 248 -3.96 4.53 -17.82
N ASN A 249 -3.11 5.56 -17.79
CA ASN A 249 -2.23 5.98 -18.86
C ASN A 249 -0.90 5.21 -18.82
N PRO A 250 -0.56 4.42 -19.86
CA PRO A 250 0.71 3.68 -19.91
C PRO A 250 1.97 4.57 -19.82
N GLU A 251 1.93 5.80 -20.34
CA GLU A 251 3.08 6.73 -20.29
C GLU A 251 3.43 7.13 -18.86
N VAL A 252 2.41 7.32 -18.00
CA VAL A 252 2.60 7.57 -16.57
C VAL A 252 3.27 6.37 -15.90
N CYS A 253 2.80 5.16 -16.20
CA CYS A 253 3.42 3.93 -15.68
C CYS A 253 4.89 3.81 -16.13
N ASP A 254 5.18 4.11 -17.39
CA ASP A 254 6.55 4.05 -17.94
C ASP A 254 7.45 5.07 -17.24
N TYR A 255 6.97 6.30 -17.03
CA TYR A 255 7.70 7.32 -16.29
C TYR A 255 8.09 6.84 -14.88
N ILE A 256 7.13 6.28 -14.14
CA ILE A 256 7.37 5.77 -12.78
C ILE A 256 8.41 4.64 -12.81
N ILE A 257 8.24 3.68 -13.72
CA ILE A 257 9.16 2.55 -13.88
C ILE A 257 10.59 3.02 -14.16
N GLU A 258 10.75 3.96 -15.10
CA GLU A 258 12.07 4.45 -15.50
C GLU A 258 12.71 5.34 -14.42
N SER A 259 11.93 6.20 -13.77
CA SER A 259 12.45 7.10 -12.73
C SER A 259 12.95 6.34 -11.51
N ILE A 260 12.14 5.44 -10.97
CA ILE A 260 12.51 4.61 -9.81
C ILE A 260 13.54 3.57 -10.21
N GLY A 261 13.36 2.92 -11.37
CA GLY A 261 14.30 1.92 -11.88
C GLY A 261 15.71 2.47 -12.06
N ARG A 262 15.86 3.75 -12.45
CA ARG A 262 17.16 4.41 -12.55
C ARG A 262 17.84 4.54 -11.19
N ILE A 263 17.11 4.95 -10.15
CA ILE A 263 17.65 5.09 -8.80
C ILE A 263 18.05 3.73 -8.24
N LEU A 264 17.14 2.75 -8.29
CA LEU A 264 17.42 1.40 -7.81
C LEU A 264 18.57 0.71 -8.56
N GLY A 265 18.74 1.04 -9.86
CA GLY A 265 19.83 0.51 -10.69
C GLY A 265 21.19 1.19 -10.48
N SER A 266 21.20 2.40 -9.92
CA SER A 266 22.43 3.18 -9.70
C SER A 266 22.94 3.16 -8.26
N CYS A 267 22.13 2.67 -7.32
CA CYS A 267 22.40 2.69 -5.88
C CYS A 267 22.19 1.31 -5.24
N HIS A 268 22.94 1.00 -4.19
CA HIS A 268 22.72 -0.19 -3.39
C HIS A 268 21.58 0.05 -2.39
N ILE A 269 20.35 -0.20 -2.83
CA ILE A 269 19.12 -0.05 -2.03
C ILE A 269 18.50 -1.43 -1.87
N VAL A 270 18.33 -1.89 -0.63
CA VAL A 270 17.80 -3.23 -0.33
C VAL A 270 16.33 -3.20 0.11
N TYR A 271 15.79 -2.01 0.32
CA TYR A 271 14.44 -1.80 0.83
C TYR A 271 13.81 -0.54 0.23
N VAL A 272 12.54 -0.64 -0.15
CA VAL A 272 11.74 0.49 -0.62
C VAL A 272 10.46 0.59 0.22
N LYS A 273 10.24 1.74 0.86
CA LYS A 273 8.94 2.11 1.41
C LYS A 273 8.16 2.84 0.32
N TRP A 274 7.13 2.17 -0.19
CA TRP A 274 6.25 2.71 -1.22
C TRP A 274 5.00 3.27 -0.59
N ASP A 275 4.84 4.58 -0.65
CA ASP A 275 3.75 5.28 0.00
C ASP A 275 2.68 5.76 -0.98
N MET A 276 1.47 6.02 -0.46
CA MET A 276 0.33 6.60 -1.14
C MET A 276 -0.54 7.33 -0.11
N ASN A 277 -0.34 8.62 0.07
CA ASN A 277 -0.88 9.34 1.22
C ASN A 277 -2.23 10.02 0.98
N ARG A 278 -2.83 9.85 -0.18
CA ARG A 278 -4.17 10.39 -0.44
C ARG A 278 -5.07 9.40 -1.18
N ASN A 279 -6.37 9.53 -0.93
CA ASN A 279 -7.39 8.77 -1.62
C ASN A 279 -7.77 9.43 -2.96
N PHE A 280 -8.41 8.66 -3.84
CA PHE A 280 -9.07 9.19 -5.01
C PHE A 280 -10.28 10.05 -4.61
N THR A 281 -10.49 11.14 -5.33
CA THR A 281 -11.61 12.05 -5.14
C THR A 281 -12.43 12.15 -6.41
N ASN A 282 -11.99 12.90 -7.40
CA ASN A 282 -12.66 13.05 -8.69
C ASN A 282 -12.13 12.00 -9.66
N MET A 283 -12.92 10.95 -9.93
CA MET A 283 -12.56 9.89 -10.84
C MET A 283 -12.79 10.31 -12.29
N GLY A 284 -11.73 10.35 -13.07
CA GLY A 284 -11.77 10.65 -14.50
C GLY A 284 -10.36 10.60 -15.07
N SER A 285 -10.25 10.29 -16.36
CA SER A 285 -8.99 10.15 -17.08
C SER A 285 -8.96 11.05 -18.30
N GLY A 286 -7.90 11.84 -18.45
CA GLY A 286 -7.61 12.56 -19.69
C GLY A 286 -7.18 11.64 -20.82
N TYR A 287 -6.75 10.45 -20.51
CA TYR A 287 -6.27 9.42 -21.47
C TYR A 287 -7.40 8.56 -22.02
N LEU A 288 -8.39 8.18 -21.20
CA LEU A 288 -9.47 7.28 -21.61
C LEU A 288 -10.55 8.02 -22.42
N SER A 289 -11.08 7.35 -23.43
CA SER A 289 -12.24 7.84 -24.18
C SER A 289 -13.50 7.96 -23.29
N ALA A 290 -14.49 8.74 -23.73
CA ALA A 290 -15.67 9.03 -22.92
C ALA A 290 -16.48 7.78 -22.53
N ASP A 291 -16.53 6.78 -23.40
CA ASP A 291 -17.23 5.49 -23.19
C ASP A 291 -16.49 4.56 -22.21
N ARG A 292 -15.19 4.82 -21.94
CA ARG A 292 -14.36 4.02 -21.04
C ARG A 292 -14.05 4.68 -19.69
N GLN A 293 -14.61 5.84 -19.41
CA GLN A 293 -14.32 6.57 -18.15
C GLN A 293 -14.65 5.74 -16.91
N LYS A 294 -15.69 4.90 -16.94
CA LYS A 294 -16.03 4.01 -15.81
C LYS A 294 -15.09 2.82 -15.61
N GLU A 295 -14.15 2.62 -16.51
CA GLU A 295 -13.09 1.62 -16.36
C GLU A 295 -11.88 2.16 -15.58
N GLN A 296 -11.80 3.48 -15.36
CA GLN A 296 -10.62 4.18 -14.89
C GLN A 296 -10.07 3.63 -13.56
N ALA A 297 -10.91 3.44 -12.54
CA ALA A 297 -10.45 2.93 -11.24
C ALA A 297 -9.82 1.53 -11.31
N HIS A 298 -10.38 0.65 -12.17
CA HIS A 298 -9.81 -0.68 -12.37
C HIS A 298 -8.55 -0.64 -13.24
N ARG A 299 -8.55 0.19 -14.30
CA ARG A 299 -7.37 0.38 -15.14
C ARG A 299 -6.19 0.96 -14.37
N TYR A 300 -6.46 1.86 -13.44
CA TYR A 300 -5.45 2.36 -12.51
C TYR A 300 -4.77 1.22 -11.74
N MET A 301 -5.54 0.29 -11.17
CA MET A 301 -4.98 -0.86 -10.46
C MET A 301 -4.17 -1.78 -11.38
N LEU A 302 -4.63 -1.99 -12.61
CA LEU A 302 -3.86 -2.76 -13.59
C LEU A 302 -2.54 -2.05 -13.96
N GLY A 303 -2.57 -0.71 -14.07
CA GLY A 303 -1.37 0.10 -14.25
C GLY A 303 -0.40 0.00 -13.07
N LEU A 304 -0.91 0.11 -11.84
CA LEU A 304 -0.10 -0.07 -10.63
C LEU A 304 0.54 -1.46 -10.58
N TYR A 305 -0.24 -2.52 -10.87
CA TYR A 305 0.30 -3.88 -10.89
C TYR A 305 1.38 -4.06 -11.98
N ARG A 306 1.21 -3.42 -13.15
CA ARG A 306 2.25 -3.40 -14.19
C ARG A 306 3.54 -2.74 -13.69
N VAL A 307 3.44 -1.61 -12.99
CA VAL A 307 4.59 -0.92 -12.40
C VAL A 307 5.27 -1.83 -11.39
N MET A 308 4.50 -2.43 -10.47
CA MET A 308 5.02 -3.33 -9.43
C MET A 308 5.67 -4.57 -10.02
N GLU A 309 5.00 -5.25 -10.95
CA GLU A 309 5.53 -6.44 -11.65
C GLU A 309 6.88 -6.14 -12.30
N THR A 310 6.97 -4.98 -12.97
CA THR A 310 8.21 -4.58 -13.65
C THR A 310 9.33 -4.28 -12.67
N LEU A 311 9.07 -3.49 -11.62
CA LEU A 311 10.10 -3.12 -10.65
C LEU A 311 10.55 -4.30 -9.78
N THR A 312 9.63 -5.10 -9.27
CA THR A 312 9.98 -6.27 -8.46
C THR A 312 10.66 -7.37 -9.29
N GLY A 313 10.33 -7.45 -10.58
CA GLY A 313 11.02 -8.33 -11.53
C GLY A 313 12.44 -7.87 -11.87
N ARG A 314 12.67 -6.55 -12.03
CA ARG A 314 13.99 -5.96 -12.27
C ARG A 314 14.89 -6.00 -11.01
N PHE A 315 14.31 -5.81 -9.83
CA PHE A 315 15.01 -5.71 -8.55
C PHE A 315 14.49 -6.75 -7.53
N PRO A 316 14.64 -8.04 -7.84
CA PRO A 316 14.01 -9.10 -7.06
C PRO A 316 14.51 -9.22 -5.62
N GLU A 317 15.70 -8.70 -5.29
CA GLU A 317 16.26 -8.76 -3.94
C GLU A 317 15.81 -7.57 -3.05
N VAL A 318 15.21 -6.53 -3.64
CA VAL A 318 14.70 -5.38 -2.90
C VAL A 318 13.38 -5.76 -2.22
N LEU A 319 13.30 -5.55 -0.92
CA LEU A 319 12.09 -5.72 -0.15
C LEU A 319 11.24 -4.46 -0.28
N PHE A 320 10.08 -4.57 -0.92
CA PHE A 320 9.11 -3.48 -1.00
C PHE A 320 8.11 -3.56 0.16
N GLU A 321 7.88 -2.42 0.81
CA GLU A 321 6.85 -2.23 1.82
C GLU A 321 5.74 -1.34 1.28
N SER A 322 4.48 -1.77 1.43
CA SER A 322 3.31 -0.95 1.13
C SER A 322 2.98 -0.04 2.31
N CYS A 323 2.96 1.26 2.07
CA CYS A 323 2.39 2.28 2.92
C CYS A 323 1.26 3.00 2.16
N ALA A 324 0.22 3.43 2.86
CA ALA A 324 -0.83 4.27 2.29
C ALA A 324 -1.42 5.12 3.41
N GLY A 325 -0.66 6.13 3.88
CA GLY A 325 -0.93 6.80 5.13
C GLY A 325 -1.09 5.77 6.26
N GLY A 326 -0.14 4.87 6.41
CA GLY A 326 -0.27 3.65 7.19
C GLY A 326 -0.91 2.50 6.41
N GLY A 327 -1.89 1.81 7.01
CA GLY A 327 -2.52 0.59 6.51
C GLY A 327 -3.66 0.78 5.51
N GLY A 328 -3.78 1.93 4.87
CA GLY A 328 -4.89 2.22 3.94
C GLY A 328 -4.95 1.30 2.71
N ARG A 329 -3.87 0.59 2.41
CA ARG A 329 -3.78 -0.39 1.31
C ARG A 329 -3.10 -1.68 1.78
N CYS A 330 -3.70 -2.30 2.80
CA CYS A 330 -3.28 -3.59 3.32
C CYS A 330 -4.22 -4.67 2.77
N ASP A 331 -3.82 -5.34 1.69
CA ASP A 331 -4.63 -6.33 0.99
C ASP A 331 -3.75 -7.40 0.30
N PRO A 332 -4.33 -8.55 -0.09
CA PRO A 332 -3.56 -9.62 -0.72
C PRO A 332 -3.01 -9.26 -2.10
N GLY A 333 -3.64 -8.32 -2.83
CA GLY A 333 -3.13 -7.86 -4.13
C GLY A 333 -1.78 -7.17 -3.98
N MET A 334 -1.64 -6.30 -2.97
CA MET A 334 -0.35 -5.66 -2.67
C MET A 334 0.68 -6.64 -2.11
N LEU A 335 0.27 -7.59 -1.25
CA LEU A 335 1.19 -8.57 -0.68
C LEU A 335 1.88 -9.47 -1.71
N TYR A 336 1.29 -9.63 -2.89
CA TYR A 336 1.91 -10.34 -4.00
C TYR A 336 3.21 -9.65 -4.47
N TYR A 337 3.24 -8.31 -4.45
CA TYR A 337 4.38 -7.50 -4.87
C TYR A 337 5.19 -6.96 -3.68
N MET A 338 4.50 -6.54 -2.64
CA MET A 338 5.06 -5.89 -1.45
C MET A 338 4.80 -6.75 -0.22
N PRO A 339 5.70 -7.68 0.13
CA PRO A 339 5.48 -8.67 1.18
C PRO A 339 5.61 -8.11 2.60
N GLN A 340 5.55 -6.79 2.74
CA GLN A 340 5.50 -6.08 4.01
C GLN A 340 4.55 -4.89 3.91
N VAL A 341 3.85 -4.58 5.00
CA VAL A 341 2.89 -3.47 5.08
C VAL A 341 3.16 -2.65 6.34
N TRP A 342 3.20 -1.33 6.18
CA TRP A 342 3.13 -0.37 7.27
C TRP A 342 1.68 -0.29 7.74
N ILE A 343 1.36 -0.98 8.85
CA ILE A 343 -0.04 -1.24 9.24
C ILE A 343 -0.79 0.02 9.66
N SER A 344 -0.11 0.99 10.26
CA SER A 344 -0.71 2.25 10.71
C SER A 344 0.36 3.28 11.05
N ASP A 345 0.08 4.56 10.78
CA ASP A 345 0.86 5.69 11.27
C ASP A 345 0.58 6.01 12.75
N ASP A 346 -0.48 5.42 13.32
CA ASP A 346 -0.75 5.53 14.75
C ASP A 346 0.25 4.70 15.55
N THR A 347 1.06 5.38 16.36
CA THR A 347 2.14 4.81 17.13
C THR A 347 1.78 4.57 18.59
N ASP A 348 0.54 4.90 19.01
CA ASP A 348 0.07 4.62 20.36
C ASP A 348 0.13 3.13 20.67
N ALA A 349 0.87 2.74 21.70
CA ALA A 349 1.13 1.35 22.04
C ALA A 349 -0.15 0.56 22.36
N MET A 350 -1.16 1.18 22.96
CA MET A 350 -2.42 0.53 23.32
C MET A 350 -3.32 0.31 22.12
N GLU A 351 -3.40 1.30 21.20
CA GLU A 351 -4.12 1.16 19.94
C GLU A 351 -3.43 0.14 19.03
N ARG A 352 -2.11 0.07 19.03
CA ARG A 352 -1.34 -0.92 18.27
C ARG A 352 -1.67 -2.36 18.65
N LEU A 353 -1.97 -2.67 19.91
CA LEU A 353 -2.43 -4.01 20.31
C LEU A 353 -3.68 -4.44 19.53
N ARG A 354 -4.65 -3.52 19.35
CA ARG A 354 -5.88 -3.80 18.61
C ARG A 354 -5.64 -3.89 17.12
N MET A 355 -4.75 -3.06 16.58
CA MET A 355 -4.42 -3.04 15.15
C MET A 355 -3.66 -4.31 14.76
N GLN A 356 -2.62 -4.67 15.49
CA GLN A 356 -1.82 -5.87 15.24
C GLN A 356 -2.66 -7.14 15.38
N TYR A 357 -3.45 -7.25 16.45
CA TYR A 357 -4.35 -8.39 16.64
C TYR A 357 -5.38 -8.49 15.50
N GLY A 358 -6.06 -7.37 15.15
CA GLY A 358 -7.06 -7.36 14.10
C GLY A 358 -6.49 -7.76 12.73
N SER A 359 -5.29 -7.27 12.39
CA SER A 359 -4.60 -7.61 11.14
C SER A 359 -4.12 -9.08 11.14
N SER A 360 -3.66 -9.59 12.29
CA SER A 360 -3.17 -10.96 12.42
C SER A 360 -4.26 -12.03 12.25
N LEU A 361 -5.54 -11.67 12.28
CA LEU A 361 -6.60 -12.60 11.93
C LEU A 361 -6.52 -13.08 10.49
N ILE A 362 -5.94 -12.28 9.61
CA ILE A 362 -5.91 -12.56 8.17
C ILE A 362 -4.48 -12.69 7.68
N TYR A 363 -3.60 -11.79 8.11
CA TYR A 363 -2.24 -11.66 7.59
C TYR A 363 -1.22 -12.25 8.56
N PRO A 364 -0.23 -13.03 8.08
CA PRO A 364 0.83 -13.53 8.95
C PRO A 364 1.68 -12.38 9.50
N SER A 365 2.14 -12.50 10.73
CA SER A 365 2.89 -11.45 11.43
C SER A 365 4.10 -10.94 10.66
N LEU A 366 4.74 -11.80 9.87
CA LEU A 366 5.91 -11.43 9.08
C LEU A 366 5.65 -10.33 8.03
N VAL A 367 4.38 -10.08 7.64
CA VAL A 367 4.05 -9.02 6.67
C VAL A 367 3.71 -7.69 7.33
N MET A 368 3.59 -7.66 8.65
CA MET A 368 3.14 -6.48 9.38
C MET A 368 4.31 -5.73 10.00
N GLY A 369 4.48 -4.46 9.65
CA GLY A 369 5.37 -3.55 10.37
C GLY A 369 4.91 -3.40 11.83
N CYS A 370 5.81 -3.59 12.78
CA CYS A 370 5.59 -3.45 14.22
C CYS A 370 6.55 -2.41 14.77
N HIS A 371 6.25 -1.13 14.53
CA HIS A 371 7.17 -0.06 14.92
C HIS A 371 6.90 0.46 16.33
N ILE A 372 7.97 0.98 16.91
CA ILE A 372 7.98 1.74 18.16
C ILE A 372 8.40 3.16 17.80
N SER A 373 7.73 4.14 18.38
CA SER A 373 7.98 5.55 18.16
C SER A 373 8.10 6.30 19.48
N GLU A 374 8.88 7.39 19.46
CA GLU A 374 8.99 8.33 20.58
C GLU A 374 7.96 9.46 20.49
N VAL A 375 7.15 9.52 19.45
CA VAL A 375 6.09 10.53 19.31
C VAL A 375 5.17 10.45 20.53
N PRO A 376 4.85 11.58 21.19
CA PRO A 376 3.97 11.59 22.34
C PRO A 376 2.63 10.93 22.01
N ASN A 377 2.31 9.87 22.71
CA ASN A 377 1.05 9.16 22.62
C ASN A 377 0.18 9.51 23.83
N HIS A 378 -1.12 9.39 23.69
CA HIS A 378 -2.09 9.73 24.74
C HIS A 378 -2.23 8.63 25.79
#